data_f845adcea5532dcaecd22684e6a6d498
#
_entry.id   f845adcea5532dcaecd22684e6a6d498
#
_cell.length_a   1.000
_cell.length_b   1.000
_cell.length_c   1.000
_cell.angle_alpha   90.00
_cell.angle_beta   90.00
_cell.angle_gamma   90.00
#
_symmetry.space_group_name_H-M   'P 1'
#
loop_
_entity.id
_entity.type
_entity.pdbx_description
1 polymer ?
#
loop_
_entity_poly.entity_id
_entity_poly.type
_entity_poly.pdbx_seq_one_letter_code
_entity_poly.pdbx_strand_id
1 'polypeptide(L)'
;NDLLIDVYQSSAYKSAYTVQAQRGEYSFINTIDSKRVESVVHSQWASDGKDFSSRIWGDTSKLVANLQNDFTQALIIGQGADTMADNLHKRMKTSYSNAKRLIETETARVHEQGFLDSMKDLDVEELEILATLDSHTSSICRYMDRKRVRVVDAKPGVTVPPFHCYCRSTTIPYIPGLEGETRSARDPLTNKAVPVEGDLSYEEWYNKYVRNDTVIGVTTANGIVIKALSKHQQERADERNLDARGIIDALTNPLHIGDITDKGNGRSQRFIGETVTVNVNPDTGSVITSWPTGKANRKKYKRDKKDED
;
A
#
# COMPACT_ATOMS: atom_id res chain seq x y z
N ASN A 1 -11.15 -20.35 13.87
CA ASN A 1 -10.85 -19.52 15.06
C ASN A 1 -9.42 -19.76 15.58
N ASP A 2 -8.87 -20.97 15.47
CA ASP A 2 -7.53 -21.33 15.99
C ASP A 2 -6.42 -20.42 15.44
N LEU A 3 -6.43 -20.15 14.13
CA LEU A 3 -5.49 -19.21 13.52
C LEU A 3 -5.51 -17.84 14.19
N LEU A 4 -6.69 -17.29 14.48
CA LEU A 4 -6.80 -15.96 15.10
C LEU A 4 -6.35 -15.97 16.57
N ILE A 5 -6.57 -17.08 17.28
CA ILE A 5 -6.06 -17.28 18.63
C ILE A 5 -4.53 -17.29 18.63
N ASP A 6 -3.90 -18.06 17.72
CA ASP A 6 -2.44 -18.10 17.57
C ASP A 6 -1.86 -16.72 17.21
N VAL A 7 -2.51 -15.99 16.32
CA VAL A 7 -2.11 -14.63 15.93
C VAL A 7 -2.13 -13.69 17.13
N TYR A 8 -3.22 -13.70 17.91
CA TYR A 8 -3.34 -12.88 19.11
C TYR A 8 -2.23 -13.17 20.11
N GLN A 9 -2.05 -14.45 20.48
CA GLN A 9 -1.04 -14.86 21.46
C GLN A 9 0.37 -14.52 20.99
N SER A 10 0.69 -14.82 19.72
CA SER A 10 1.99 -14.51 19.13
C SER A 10 2.26 -13.01 19.13
N SER A 11 1.26 -12.19 18.79
CA SER A 11 1.38 -10.73 18.83
C SER A 11 1.66 -10.24 20.23
N ALA A 12 0.85 -10.66 21.21
CA ALA A 12 0.97 -10.24 22.60
C ALA A 12 2.36 -10.56 23.20
N TYR A 13 2.82 -11.80 23.07
CA TYR A 13 4.12 -12.21 23.63
C TYR A 13 5.30 -11.55 22.93
N LYS A 14 5.30 -11.47 21.59
CA LYS A 14 6.39 -10.83 20.85
C LYS A 14 6.48 -9.33 21.13
N SER A 15 5.34 -8.66 21.22
CA SER A 15 5.29 -7.22 21.51
C SER A 15 5.80 -6.93 22.93
N ALA A 16 5.36 -7.72 23.91
CA ALA A 16 5.84 -7.59 25.27
C ALA A 16 7.34 -7.83 25.40
N TYR A 17 7.86 -8.88 24.76
CA TYR A 17 9.30 -9.14 24.71
C TYR A 17 10.08 -7.97 24.10
N THR A 18 9.59 -7.41 22.98
CA THR A 18 10.25 -6.28 22.31
C THR A 18 10.35 -5.06 23.21
N VAL A 19 9.25 -4.69 23.92
CA VAL A 19 9.25 -3.54 24.84
C VAL A 19 10.19 -3.78 26.02
N GLN A 20 10.15 -4.97 26.60
CA GLN A 20 11.05 -5.33 27.72
C GLN A 20 12.52 -5.29 27.30
N ALA A 21 12.84 -5.81 26.12
CA ALA A 21 14.20 -5.77 25.58
C ALA A 21 14.68 -4.32 25.35
N GLN A 22 13.81 -3.44 24.86
CA GLN A 22 14.13 -2.02 24.68
C GLN A 22 14.34 -1.28 26.00
N ARG A 23 13.54 -1.63 27.02
CA ARG A 23 13.70 -1.04 28.38
C ARG A 23 14.89 -1.61 29.15
N GLY A 24 15.43 -2.77 28.74
CA GLY A 24 16.44 -3.51 29.46
C GLY A 24 15.94 -4.16 30.76
N GLU A 25 14.63 -4.20 30.97
CA GLU A 25 13.97 -4.74 32.15
C GLU A 25 13.01 -5.85 31.75
N TYR A 26 13.22 -7.04 32.32
CA TYR A 26 12.37 -8.22 32.04
C TYR A 26 11.49 -8.50 33.24
N SER A 27 10.17 -8.37 33.06
CA SER A 27 9.16 -8.74 34.06
C SER A 27 8.35 -9.94 33.56
N PHE A 28 7.71 -10.63 34.51
CA PHE A 28 6.85 -11.76 34.17
C PHE A 28 5.59 -11.23 33.45
N ILE A 29 5.31 -11.78 32.27
CA ILE A 29 4.07 -11.50 31.54
C ILE A 29 3.03 -12.51 32.00
N ASN A 30 1.87 -12.02 32.45
CA ASN A 30 0.77 -12.89 32.83
C ASN A 30 0.36 -13.81 31.67
N THR A 31 -0.01 -15.05 32.01
CA THR A 31 -0.57 -15.99 31.03
C THR A 31 -1.81 -15.35 30.38
N ILE A 32 -1.84 -15.36 29.06
CA ILE A 32 -2.98 -14.82 28.32
C ILE A 32 -4.22 -15.65 28.63
N ASP A 33 -5.27 -14.99 29.17
CA ASP A 33 -6.53 -15.64 29.49
C ASP A 33 -7.26 -16.05 28.20
N SER A 34 -7.57 -17.34 28.08
CA SER A 34 -8.29 -17.90 26.93
C SER A 34 -9.64 -17.23 26.70
N LYS A 35 -10.37 -16.84 27.75
CA LYS A 35 -11.64 -16.13 27.64
C LYS A 35 -11.48 -14.74 27.02
N ARG A 36 -10.39 -14.05 27.36
CA ARG A 36 -10.05 -12.76 26.74
C ARG A 36 -9.79 -12.92 25.25
N VAL A 37 -9.04 -13.93 24.88
CA VAL A 37 -8.75 -14.24 23.44
C VAL A 37 -10.04 -14.56 22.68
N GLU A 38 -10.90 -15.43 23.23
CA GLU A 38 -12.19 -15.76 22.64
C GLU A 38 -13.08 -14.52 22.47
N SER A 39 -13.14 -13.66 23.50
CA SER A 39 -13.92 -12.42 23.44
C SER A 39 -13.44 -11.50 22.29
N VAL A 40 -12.13 -11.40 22.08
CA VAL A 40 -11.56 -10.61 20.98
C VAL A 40 -11.88 -11.20 19.62
N VAL A 41 -11.70 -12.52 19.46
CA VAL A 41 -11.96 -13.22 18.18
C VAL A 41 -13.45 -13.11 17.77
N HIS A 42 -14.35 -13.16 18.74
CA HIS A 42 -15.81 -13.05 18.50
C HIS A 42 -16.34 -11.62 18.59
N SER A 43 -15.51 -10.61 18.78
CA SER A 43 -15.96 -9.23 18.89
C SER A 43 -16.50 -8.68 17.56
N GLN A 44 -17.56 -7.89 17.65
CA GLN A 44 -18.17 -7.15 16.55
C GLN A 44 -17.53 -5.77 16.45
N TRP A 45 -16.40 -5.67 15.81
CA TRP A 45 -15.58 -4.45 15.81
C TRP A 45 -15.83 -3.50 14.63
N ALA A 46 -16.36 -4.04 13.53
CA ALA A 46 -16.64 -3.24 12.35
C ALA A 46 -18.08 -2.70 12.35
N SER A 47 -18.31 -1.66 11.54
CA SER A 47 -19.59 -0.95 11.45
C SER A 47 -20.78 -1.79 11.01
N ASP A 48 -20.54 -2.99 10.44
CA ASP A 48 -21.58 -3.93 10.01
C ASP A 48 -22.15 -4.79 11.17
N GLY A 49 -21.61 -4.66 12.38
CA GLY A 49 -22.06 -5.38 13.57
C GLY A 49 -21.88 -6.90 13.52
N LYS A 50 -20.98 -7.41 12.67
CA LYS A 50 -20.73 -8.85 12.49
C LYS A 50 -19.36 -9.25 13.01
N ASP A 51 -19.26 -10.43 13.56
CA ASP A 51 -17.99 -11.09 13.86
C ASP A 51 -17.43 -11.79 12.61
N PHE A 52 -16.19 -12.30 12.71
CA PHE A 52 -15.50 -12.98 11.63
C PHE A 52 -16.27 -14.21 11.11
N SER A 53 -16.80 -15.02 12.02
CA SER A 53 -17.57 -16.23 11.68
C SER A 53 -18.82 -15.89 10.88
N SER A 54 -19.59 -14.92 11.34
CA SER A 54 -20.83 -14.46 10.66
C SER A 54 -20.57 -13.92 9.26
N ARG A 55 -19.41 -13.27 9.05
CA ARG A 55 -19.02 -12.79 7.71
C ARG A 55 -18.66 -13.92 6.78
N ILE A 56 -17.89 -14.92 7.24
CA ILE A 56 -17.55 -16.11 6.42
C ILE A 56 -18.83 -16.85 6.02
N TRP A 57 -19.71 -17.14 6.95
CA TRP A 57 -20.96 -17.86 6.65
C TRP A 57 -21.88 -17.06 5.75
N GLY A 58 -21.97 -15.74 5.94
CA GLY A 58 -22.75 -14.86 5.09
C GLY A 58 -22.24 -14.84 3.64
N ASP A 59 -20.94 -14.77 3.45
CA ASP A 59 -20.31 -14.78 2.12
C ASP A 59 -20.46 -16.16 1.45
N THR A 60 -20.33 -17.25 2.19
CA THR A 60 -20.54 -18.61 1.69
C THR A 60 -21.99 -18.83 1.26
N SER A 61 -22.95 -18.40 2.06
CA SER A 61 -24.37 -18.55 1.74
C SER A 61 -24.76 -17.75 0.49
N LYS A 62 -24.25 -16.53 0.35
CA LYS A 62 -24.44 -15.69 -0.86
C LYS A 62 -23.82 -16.35 -2.10
N LEU A 63 -22.62 -16.94 -1.96
CA LEU A 63 -21.98 -17.65 -3.05
C LEU A 63 -22.84 -18.81 -3.54
N VAL A 64 -23.30 -19.66 -2.63
CA VAL A 64 -24.14 -20.83 -2.96
C VAL A 64 -25.42 -20.39 -3.65
N ALA A 65 -26.15 -19.39 -3.11
CA ALA A 65 -27.37 -18.85 -3.71
C ALA A 65 -27.12 -18.30 -5.12
N ASN A 66 -26.05 -17.55 -5.32
CA ASN A 66 -25.70 -16.99 -6.62
C ASN A 66 -25.35 -18.10 -7.64
N LEU A 67 -24.61 -19.13 -7.22
CA LEU A 67 -24.28 -20.27 -8.08
C LEU A 67 -25.53 -21.04 -8.50
N GLN A 68 -26.47 -21.28 -7.57
CA GLN A 68 -27.75 -21.92 -7.88
C GLN A 68 -28.56 -21.13 -8.91
N ASN A 69 -28.67 -19.81 -8.72
CA ASN A 69 -29.37 -18.93 -9.65
C ASN A 69 -28.71 -18.92 -11.04
N ASP A 70 -27.40 -18.76 -11.11
CA ASP A 70 -26.66 -18.74 -12.38
C ASP A 70 -26.80 -20.07 -13.13
N PHE A 71 -26.68 -21.19 -12.42
CA PHE A 71 -26.83 -22.52 -13.01
C PHE A 71 -28.24 -22.73 -13.55
N THR A 72 -29.26 -22.35 -12.78
CA THR A 72 -30.66 -22.42 -13.22
C THR A 72 -30.94 -21.56 -14.45
N GLN A 73 -30.46 -20.31 -14.45
CA GLN A 73 -30.60 -19.43 -15.62
C GLN A 73 -29.88 -19.98 -16.85
N ALA A 74 -28.67 -20.47 -16.69
CA ALA A 74 -27.86 -21.07 -17.78
C ALA A 74 -28.58 -22.26 -18.42
N LEU A 75 -29.22 -23.11 -17.61
CA LEU A 75 -30.02 -24.23 -18.10
C LEU A 75 -31.27 -23.78 -18.86
N ILE A 76 -31.98 -22.78 -18.36
CA ILE A 76 -33.21 -22.23 -18.99
C ILE A 76 -32.90 -21.68 -20.41
N ILE A 77 -31.78 -20.96 -20.56
CA ILE A 77 -31.39 -20.33 -21.82
C ILE A 77 -30.56 -21.25 -22.74
N GLY A 78 -30.37 -22.51 -22.35
CA GLY A 78 -29.60 -23.50 -23.13
C GLY A 78 -28.13 -23.18 -23.27
N GLN A 79 -27.50 -22.60 -22.26
CA GLN A 79 -26.07 -22.23 -22.28
C GLN A 79 -25.19 -23.46 -22.30
N GLY A 80 -24.14 -23.45 -23.15
CA GLY A 80 -23.20 -24.57 -23.25
C GLY A 80 -22.34 -24.75 -21.99
N ALA A 81 -21.91 -26.00 -21.75
CA ALA A 81 -21.13 -26.40 -20.56
C ALA A 81 -19.85 -25.56 -20.37
N ASP A 82 -19.14 -25.21 -21.44
CA ASP A 82 -17.92 -24.41 -21.36
C ASP A 82 -18.19 -23.00 -20.84
N THR A 83 -19.27 -22.36 -21.32
CA THR A 83 -19.66 -21.03 -20.81
C THR A 83 -20.08 -21.08 -19.35
N MET A 84 -20.75 -22.15 -18.93
CA MET A 84 -21.10 -22.36 -17.52
C MET A 84 -19.86 -22.56 -16.65
N ALA A 85 -18.88 -23.34 -17.12
CA ALA A 85 -17.61 -23.56 -16.45
C ALA A 85 -16.80 -22.25 -16.28
N ASP A 86 -16.75 -21.42 -17.32
CA ASP A 86 -16.09 -20.10 -17.28
C ASP A 86 -16.75 -19.14 -16.28
N ASN A 87 -18.07 -19.12 -16.22
CA ASN A 87 -18.82 -18.30 -15.26
C ASN A 87 -18.56 -18.78 -13.82
N LEU A 88 -18.57 -20.09 -13.60
CA LEU A 88 -18.24 -20.69 -12.31
C LEU A 88 -16.82 -20.31 -11.88
N HIS A 89 -15.83 -20.44 -12.78
CA HIS A 89 -14.44 -20.09 -12.51
C HIS A 89 -14.29 -18.62 -12.10
N LYS A 90 -14.92 -17.69 -12.80
CA LYS A 90 -14.91 -16.25 -12.47
C LYS A 90 -15.50 -15.97 -11.09
N ARG A 91 -16.63 -16.61 -10.74
CA ARG A 91 -17.25 -16.45 -9.42
C ARG A 91 -16.42 -17.04 -8.29
N MET A 92 -15.84 -18.22 -8.48
CA MET A 92 -14.95 -18.84 -7.50
C MET A 92 -13.72 -17.98 -7.24
N LYS A 93 -13.13 -17.39 -8.28
CA LYS A 93 -12.01 -16.45 -8.14
C LYS A 93 -12.39 -15.21 -7.32
N THR A 94 -13.57 -14.63 -7.59
CA THR A 94 -14.09 -13.48 -6.83
C THR A 94 -14.33 -13.84 -5.36
N SER A 95 -14.89 -15.03 -5.09
CA SER A 95 -15.12 -15.52 -3.73
C SER A 95 -13.82 -15.76 -2.97
N TYR A 96 -12.81 -16.33 -3.62
CA TYR A 96 -11.47 -16.49 -3.04
C TYR A 96 -10.87 -15.13 -2.65
N SER A 97 -10.95 -14.13 -3.51
CA SER A 97 -10.44 -12.79 -3.24
C SER A 97 -11.15 -12.13 -2.05
N ASN A 98 -12.47 -12.32 -1.93
CA ASN A 98 -13.25 -11.83 -0.79
C ASN A 98 -12.87 -12.54 0.51
N ALA A 99 -12.73 -13.86 0.49
CA ALA A 99 -12.30 -14.64 1.65
C ALA A 99 -10.88 -14.24 2.09
N LYS A 100 -9.96 -14.08 1.15
CA LYS A 100 -8.60 -13.63 1.42
C LYS A 100 -8.60 -12.25 2.08
N ARG A 101 -9.35 -11.29 1.51
CA ARG A 101 -9.49 -9.94 2.08
C ARG A 101 -10.00 -9.98 3.51
N LEU A 102 -11.01 -10.80 3.79
CA LEU A 102 -11.58 -10.93 5.12
C LEU A 102 -10.56 -11.49 6.10
N ILE A 103 -9.90 -12.61 5.75
CA ILE A 103 -8.89 -13.25 6.59
C ILE A 103 -7.75 -12.28 6.91
N GLU A 104 -7.17 -11.61 5.91
CA GLU A 104 -6.06 -10.68 6.12
C GLU A 104 -6.47 -9.49 7.00
N THR A 105 -7.68 -8.95 6.83
CA THR A 105 -8.16 -7.82 7.64
C THR A 105 -8.41 -8.22 9.10
N GLU A 106 -9.04 -9.39 9.32
CA GLU A 106 -9.30 -9.89 10.67
C GLU A 106 -8.00 -10.30 11.38
N THR A 107 -7.07 -10.91 10.66
CA THR A 107 -5.74 -11.25 11.20
C THR A 107 -5.01 -9.99 11.65
N ALA A 108 -5.00 -8.93 10.84
CA ALA A 108 -4.39 -7.64 11.21
C ALA A 108 -5.05 -7.04 12.46
N ARG A 109 -6.38 -7.10 12.57
CA ARG A 109 -7.11 -6.60 13.72
C ARG A 109 -6.77 -7.36 15.01
N VAL A 110 -6.79 -8.69 14.94
CA VAL A 110 -6.51 -9.54 16.12
C VAL A 110 -5.06 -9.39 16.55
N HIS A 111 -4.14 -9.27 15.59
CA HIS A 111 -2.74 -8.95 15.86
C HIS A 111 -2.61 -7.62 16.62
N GLU A 112 -3.26 -6.57 16.15
CA GLU A 112 -3.26 -5.25 16.79
C GLU A 112 -3.84 -5.32 18.20
N GLN A 113 -4.93 -6.06 18.41
CA GLN A 113 -5.52 -6.20 19.74
C GLN A 113 -4.58 -6.91 20.72
N GLY A 114 -3.90 -7.98 20.28
CA GLY A 114 -2.89 -8.66 21.09
C GLY A 114 -1.72 -7.75 21.46
N PHE A 115 -1.28 -6.92 20.50
CA PHE A 115 -0.29 -5.88 20.74
C PHE A 115 -0.77 -4.87 21.81
N LEU A 116 -1.97 -4.29 21.65
CA LEU A 116 -2.54 -3.31 22.58
C LEU A 116 -2.66 -3.86 24.01
N ASP A 117 -3.07 -5.11 24.13
CA ASP A 117 -3.22 -5.73 25.44
C ASP A 117 -1.86 -5.91 26.12
N SER A 118 -0.80 -6.24 25.36
CA SER A 118 0.56 -6.25 25.88
C SER A 118 1.04 -4.87 26.31
N MET A 119 0.72 -3.82 25.54
CA MET A 119 1.11 -2.45 25.88
C MET A 119 0.47 -1.99 27.20
N LYS A 120 -0.79 -2.38 27.43
CA LYS A 120 -1.47 -2.14 28.73
C LYS A 120 -0.80 -2.88 29.89
N ASP A 121 -0.46 -4.15 29.67
CA ASP A 121 0.17 -4.99 30.71
C ASP A 121 1.60 -4.52 31.06
N LEU A 122 2.24 -3.73 30.18
CA LEU A 122 3.59 -3.16 30.35
C LEU A 122 3.58 -1.66 30.70
N ASP A 123 2.43 -1.10 31.05
CA ASP A 123 2.27 0.31 31.40
C ASP A 123 2.88 1.26 30.35
N VAL A 124 2.70 0.95 29.06
CA VAL A 124 3.03 1.85 27.95
C VAL A 124 1.94 2.92 27.86
N GLU A 125 2.32 4.18 27.92
CA GLU A 125 1.36 5.29 27.94
C GLU A 125 0.86 5.64 26.53
N GLU A 126 1.76 5.72 25.57
CA GLU A 126 1.47 6.20 24.20
C GLU A 126 1.96 5.24 23.12
N LEU A 127 1.21 5.22 22.04
CA LEU A 127 1.53 4.52 20.80
C LEU A 127 1.72 5.52 19.67
N GLU A 128 2.57 5.19 18.73
CA GLU A 128 2.73 5.93 17.48
C GLU A 128 2.29 5.07 16.30
N ILE A 129 1.55 5.68 15.37
CA ILE A 129 1.05 5.01 14.16
C ILE A 129 2.10 5.17 13.06
N LEU A 130 2.47 4.06 12.42
CA LEU A 130 3.37 4.03 11.28
C LEU A 130 2.64 3.52 10.04
N ALA A 131 2.45 4.38 9.05
CA ALA A 131 1.99 3.96 7.74
C ALA A 131 3.13 3.37 6.91
N THR A 132 2.81 2.48 5.99
CA THR A 132 3.79 2.04 4.99
C THR A 132 4.14 3.20 4.06
N LEU A 133 5.42 3.50 3.90
CA LEU A 133 5.91 4.54 2.98
C LEU A 133 5.98 3.97 1.56
N ASP A 134 4.86 4.01 0.85
CA ASP A 134 4.77 3.64 -0.57
C ASP A 134 3.61 4.37 -1.28
N SER A 135 3.56 4.24 -2.61
CA SER A 135 2.52 4.89 -3.44
C SER A 135 1.11 4.32 -3.25
N HIS A 136 0.99 3.12 -2.65
CA HIS A 136 -0.29 2.43 -2.45
C HIS A 136 -0.94 2.71 -1.09
N THR A 137 -0.28 3.48 -0.24
CA THR A 137 -0.81 3.83 1.09
C THR A 137 -2.02 4.75 0.95
N SER A 138 -3.13 4.36 1.60
CA SER A 138 -4.40 5.08 1.53
C SER A 138 -4.33 6.46 2.20
N SER A 139 -5.24 7.36 1.82
CA SER A 139 -5.30 8.72 2.38
C SER A 139 -5.46 8.74 3.90
N ILE A 140 -6.29 7.84 4.45
CA ILE A 140 -6.46 7.74 5.90
C ILE A 140 -5.16 7.29 6.59
N CYS A 141 -4.43 6.32 6.03
CA CYS A 141 -3.16 5.88 6.60
C CYS A 141 -2.09 6.97 6.52
N ARG A 142 -2.02 7.70 5.40
CA ARG A 142 -1.12 8.87 5.25
C ARG A 142 -1.41 9.94 6.31
N TYR A 143 -2.70 10.25 6.53
CA TYR A 143 -3.13 11.23 7.52
C TYR A 143 -2.86 10.78 8.96
N MET A 144 -2.93 9.49 9.23
CA MET A 144 -2.69 8.92 10.56
C MET A 144 -1.22 8.66 10.87
N ASP A 145 -0.34 8.71 9.86
CA ASP A 145 1.09 8.46 10.03
C ASP A 145 1.71 9.42 11.06
N ARG A 146 2.53 8.90 11.95
CA ARG A 146 3.21 9.61 13.05
C ARG A 146 2.28 10.20 14.12
N LYS A 147 0.97 9.95 14.04
CA LYS A 147 0.08 10.37 15.14
C LYS A 147 0.26 9.48 16.35
N ARG A 148 0.19 10.10 17.51
CA ARG A 148 0.25 9.44 18.80
C ARG A 148 -1.14 9.24 19.37
N VAL A 149 -1.34 8.10 20.02
CA VAL A 149 -2.61 7.70 20.65
C VAL A 149 -2.27 7.12 22.02
N ARG A 150 -2.96 7.56 23.06
CA ARG A 150 -2.81 6.91 24.38
C ARG A 150 -3.35 5.48 24.31
N VAL A 151 -2.66 4.55 24.96
CA VAL A 151 -3.03 3.13 24.98
C VAL A 151 -4.48 2.93 25.46
N VAL A 152 -4.93 3.74 26.42
CA VAL A 152 -6.30 3.69 26.95
C VAL A 152 -7.37 4.12 25.94
N ASP A 153 -7.02 4.95 24.96
CA ASP A 153 -7.90 5.45 23.90
C ASP A 153 -7.78 4.65 22.59
N ALA A 154 -6.87 3.67 22.56
CA ALA A 154 -6.60 2.89 21.35
C ALA A 154 -7.75 1.93 21.04
N LYS A 155 -8.32 2.09 19.83
CA LYS A 155 -9.43 1.26 19.31
C LYS A 155 -9.12 0.85 17.87
N PRO A 156 -8.89 -0.45 17.59
CA PRO A 156 -8.69 -0.94 16.23
C PRO A 156 -9.83 -0.52 15.29
N GLY A 157 -9.47 -0.03 14.12
CA GLY A 157 -10.42 0.46 13.12
C GLY A 157 -10.86 1.93 13.29
N VAL A 158 -10.55 2.55 14.40
CA VAL A 158 -10.96 3.93 14.72
C VAL A 158 -9.76 4.84 15.00
N THR A 159 -9.02 4.56 16.06
CA THR A 159 -7.86 5.38 16.48
C THR A 159 -6.53 4.73 16.14
N VAL A 160 -6.51 3.41 15.98
CA VAL A 160 -5.34 2.62 15.55
C VAL A 160 -5.72 1.66 14.41
N PRO A 161 -4.75 1.15 13.62
CA PRO A 161 -5.02 0.21 12.54
C PRO A 161 -5.76 -1.07 13.00
N PRO A 162 -6.36 -1.81 12.07
CA PRO A 162 -6.48 -1.56 10.63
C PRO A 162 -7.62 -0.59 10.30
N PHE A 163 -7.36 0.51 9.62
CA PHE A 163 -8.37 1.53 9.27
C PHE A 163 -9.27 1.12 8.09
N HIS A 164 -8.87 0.16 7.30
CA HIS A 164 -9.56 -0.33 6.11
C HIS A 164 -9.10 -1.75 5.77
N CYS A 165 -9.79 -2.39 4.83
CA CYS A 165 -9.35 -3.69 4.30
C CYS A 165 -7.94 -3.58 3.70
N TYR A 166 -7.11 -4.61 3.93
CA TYR A 166 -5.71 -4.63 3.52
C TYR A 166 -4.87 -3.47 4.08
N CYS A 167 -5.23 -2.96 5.24
CA CYS A 167 -4.43 -1.96 5.92
C CYS A 167 -3.04 -2.52 6.26
N ARG A 168 -1.98 -1.76 5.90
CA ARG A 168 -0.59 -2.15 6.14
C ARG A 168 0.10 -1.24 7.16
N SER A 169 -0.66 -0.31 7.75
CA SER A 169 -0.19 0.48 8.89
C SER A 169 -0.09 -0.38 10.13
N THR A 170 0.80 -0.02 11.01
CA THR A 170 1.00 -0.66 12.32
C THR A 170 1.13 0.40 13.41
N THR A 171 1.11 -0.03 14.66
CA THR A 171 1.46 0.78 15.82
C THR A 171 2.77 0.31 16.42
N ILE A 172 3.47 1.24 17.04
CA ILE A 172 4.66 0.97 17.86
C ILE A 172 4.50 1.67 19.22
N PRO A 173 5.12 1.17 20.31
CA PRO A 173 5.19 1.91 21.54
C PRO A 173 5.99 3.20 21.35
N TYR A 174 5.46 4.32 21.82
CA TYR A 174 6.24 5.54 21.91
C TYR A 174 6.91 5.64 23.27
N ILE A 175 8.24 5.56 23.28
CA ILE A 175 9.08 5.68 24.48
C ILE A 175 10.03 6.84 24.22
N PRO A 176 9.89 7.97 24.94
CA PRO A 176 10.77 9.12 24.77
C PRO A 176 12.25 8.75 24.89
N GLY A 177 13.06 9.18 23.92
CA GLY A 177 14.50 8.90 23.88
C GLY A 177 14.88 7.53 23.30
N LEU A 178 13.91 6.74 22.83
CA LEU A 178 14.12 5.47 22.13
C LEU A 178 13.55 5.51 20.71
N GLU A 179 13.57 6.67 20.08
CA GLU A 179 13.14 6.82 18.70
C GLU A 179 14.07 6.02 17.77
N GLY A 180 13.46 5.28 16.84
CA GLY A 180 14.23 4.49 15.88
C GLY A 180 15.01 5.37 14.90
N GLU A 181 16.29 5.03 14.65
CA GLU A 181 17.13 5.77 13.71
C GLU A 181 16.64 5.65 12.27
N THR A 182 16.00 4.54 11.92
CA THR A 182 15.52 4.27 10.56
C THR A 182 14.13 3.65 10.55
N ARG A 183 13.39 3.89 9.46
CA ARG A 183 12.15 3.17 9.10
C ARG A 183 12.23 2.63 7.67
N SER A 184 11.43 1.64 7.35
CA SER A 184 11.39 1.05 6.02
C SER A 184 10.45 1.83 5.09
N ALA A 185 10.92 2.13 3.88
CA ALA A 185 10.13 2.66 2.78
C ALA A 185 10.22 1.75 1.56
N ARG A 186 9.30 1.91 0.62
CA ARG A 186 9.42 1.32 -0.72
C ARG A 186 10.09 2.33 -1.64
N ASP A 187 11.18 1.94 -2.25
CA ASP A 187 11.79 2.74 -3.31
C ASP A 187 10.79 2.89 -4.47
N PRO A 188 10.45 4.12 -4.86
CA PRO A 188 9.40 4.37 -5.86
C PRO A 188 9.67 3.74 -7.22
N LEU A 189 10.94 3.59 -7.63
CA LEU A 189 11.34 3.01 -8.92
C LEU A 189 11.38 1.49 -8.90
N THR A 190 12.06 0.93 -7.90
CA THR A 190 12.36 -0.50 -7.85
C THR A 190 11.34 -1.29 -7.05
N ASN A 191 10.49 -0.61 -6.28
CA ASN A 191 9.55 -1.17 -5.31
C ASN A 191 10.22 -2.09 -4.26
N LYS A 192 11.54 -1.96 -4.08
CA LYS A 192 12.30 -2.68 -3.04
C LYS A 192 12.21 -1.94 -1.72
N ALA A 193 12.30 -2.67 -0.63
CA ALA A 193 12.41 -2.07 0.69
C ALA A 193 13.77 -1.39 0.85
N VAL A 194 13.76 -0.15 1.31
CA VAL A 194 14.96 0.65 1.60
C VAL A 194 14.80 1.34 2.96
N PRO A 195 15.88 1.50 3.73
CA PRO A 195 15.85 2.28 4.95
C PRO A 195 15.79 3.77 4.62
N VAL A 196 15.00 4.50 5.39
CA VAL A 196 14.95 5.97 5.41
C VAL A 196 15.03 6.45 6.86
N GLU A 197 15.16 7.75 7.07
CA GLU A 197 15.21 8.34 8.42
C GLU A 197 14.00 7.91 9.25
N GLY A 198 14.22 7.55 10.51
CA GLY A 198 13.21 6.97 11.39
C GLY A 198 12.08 7.93 11.75
N ASP A 199 12.39 9.23 11.84
CA ASP A 199 11.47 10.32 12.15
C ASP A 199 10.65 10.83 10.97
N LEU A 200 10.97 10.39 9.75
CA LEU A 200 10.34 10.86 8.52
C LEU A 200 8.85 10.47 8.48
N SER A 201 7.96 11.44 8.35
CA SER A 201 6.54 11.20 8.11
C SER A 201 6.27 10.78 6.65
N TYR A 202 5.05 10.28 6.37
CA TYR A 202 4.63 9.95 5.01
C TYR A 202 4.72 11.19 4.09
N GLU A 203 4.29 12.34 4.56
CA GLU A 203 4.29 13.57 3.77
C GLU A 203 5.71 14.03 3.45
N GLU A 204 6.62 14.01 4.43
CA GLU A 204 8.03 14.34 4.23
C GLU A 204 8.71 13.34 3.29
N TRP A 205 8.45 12.03 3.46
CA TRP A 205 8.93 11.00 2.54
C TRP A 205 8.42 11.24 1.12
N TYR A 206 7.12 11.50 0.96
CA TYR A 206 6.51 11.76 -0.34
C TYR A 206 7.12 12.99 -1.01
N ASN A 207 7.28 14.09 -0.28
CA ASN A 207 7.89 15.31 -0.78
C ASN A 207 9.37 15.11 -1.17
N LYS A 208 10.12 14.31 -0.38
CA LYS A 208 11.56 14.09 -0.60
C LYS A 208 11.85 13.10 -1.72
N TYR A 209 11.07 12.04 -1.85
CA TYR A 209 11.39 10.90 -2.71
C TYR A 209 10.43 10.66 -3.88
N VAL A 210 9.23 11.21 -3.85
CA VAL A 210 8.18 10.93 -4.84
C VAL A 210 7.73 12.17 -5.60
N ARG A 211 7.71 13.31 -4.93
CA ARG A 211 7.15 14.55 -5.49
C ARG A 211 7.91 15.04 -6.73
N ASN A 212 7.16 15.52 -7.72
CA ASN A 212 7.66 15.84 -9.05
C ASN A 212 8.36 17.22 -9.18
N ASP A 213 8.34 18.06 -8.16
CA ASP A 213 9.01 19.37 -8.16
C ASP A 213 10.56 19.24 -8.16
N THR A 214 11.12 18.14 -7.70
CA THR A 214 12.57 17.84 -7.80
C THR A 214 13.05 17.62 -9.24
N VAL A 215 12.15 17.49 -10.19
CA VAL A 215 12.46 17.39 -11.63
C VAL A 215 12.95 18.72 -12.20
N ILE A 216 12.60 19.85 -11.57
CA ILE A 216 13.05 21.18 -12.00
C ILE A 216 14.55 21.31 -11.78
N GLY A 217 15.28 21.79 -12.80
CA GLY A 217 16.73 21.88 -12.82
C GLY A 217 17.46 20.68 -13.44
N VAL A 218 16.76 19.57 -13.66
CA VAL A 218 17.33 18.39 -14.34
C VAL A 218 17.65 18.72 -15.80
N THR A 219 18.84 18.30 -16.26
CA THR A 219 19.20 18.36 -17.68
C THR A 219 18.93 17.01 -18.32
N THR A 220 18.16 16.98 -19.39
CA THR A 220 17.85 15.74 -20.13
C THR A 220 19.06 15.18 -20.85
N ALA A 221 19.01 13.91 -21.26
CA ALA A 221 20.08 13.24 -21.99
C ALA A 221 20.51 13.96 -23.28
N ASN A 222 19.62 14.77 -23.88
CA ASN A 222 19.92 15.57 -25.07
C ASN A 222 20.05 17.09 -24.80
N GLY A 223 20.28 17.48 -23.52
CA GLY A 223 20.69 18.83 -23.14
C GLY A 223 19.56 19.83 -22.83
N ILE A 224 18.31 19.42 -22.75
CA ILE A 224 17.19 20.31 -22.36
C ILE A 224 17.19 20.44 -20.83
N VAL A 225 17.26 21.67 -20.32
CA VAL A 225 17.11 21.96 -18.88
C VAL A 225 15.61 22.05 -18.54
N ILE A 226 15.14 21.26 -17.59
CA ILE A 226 13.75 21.32 -17.12
C ILE A 226 13.58 22.56 -16.23
N LYS A 227 12.71 23.47 -16.64
CA LYS A 227 12.46 24.76 -15.98
C LYS A 227 11.10 24.82 -15.28
N ALA A 228 10.14 24.02 -15.70
CA ALA A 228 8.79 24.03 -15.15
C ALA A 228 8.07 22.70 -15.33
N LEU A 229 7.09 22.46 -14.47
CA LEU A 229 6.08 21.42 -14.63
C LEU A 229 4.75 22.08 -15.00
N SER A 230 4.08 21.64 -16.05
CA SER A 230 2.75 22.17 -16.37
C SER A 230 1.76 21.76 -15.26
N LYS A 231 0.70 22.60 -15.06
CA LYS A 231 -0.37 22.28 -14.10
C LYS A 231 -0.97 20.89 -14.40
N HIS A 232 -1.18 20.58 -15.66
CA HIS A 232 -1.67 19.29 -16.13
C HIS A 232 -0.69 18.13 -15.78
N GLN A 233 0.62 18.38 -15.81
CA GLN A 233 1.63 17.39 -15.39
C GLN A 233 1.52 17.08 -13.90
N GLN A 234 1.39 18.10 -13.05
CA GLN A 234 1.28 17.91 -11.60
C GLN A 234 0.04 17.09 -11.25
N GLU A 235 -1.14 17.47 -11.78
CA GLU A 235 -2.39 16.75 -11.58
C GLU A 235 -2.31 15.28 -12.06
N ARG A 236 -1.72 15.04 -13.24
CA ARG A 236 -1.60 13.70 -13.83
C ARG A 236 -0.55 12.82 -13.16
N ALA A 237 0.51 13.39 -12.65
CA ALA A 237 1.52 12.64 -11.90
C ALA A 237 0.95 12.12 -10.59
N ASP A 238 0.20 12.95 -9.88
CA ASP A 238 -0.49 12.58 -8.64
C ASP A 238 -1.57 11.50 -8.88
N GLU A 239 -2.44 11.69 -9.90
CA GLU A 239 -3.46 10.71 -10.29
C GLU A 239 -2.87 9.33 -10.67
N ARG A 240 -1.68 9.32 -11.28
CA ARG A 240 -1.04 8.10 -11.81
C ARG A 240 0.01 7.50 -10.89
N ASN A 241 0.20 8.07 -9.69
CA ASN A 241 1.24 7.68 -8.74
C ASN A 241 2.64 7.60 -9.40
N LEU A 242 2.99 8.60 -10.20
CA LEU A 242 4.31 8.68 -10.83
C LEU A 242 5.27 9.39 -9.90
N ASP A 243 6.41 8.78 -9.63
CA ASP A 243 7.43 9.36 -8.77
C ASP A 243 8.45 10.20 -9.55
N ALA A 244 9.07 11.15 -8.87
CA ALA A 244 10.06 12.05 -9.45
C ALA A 244 11.29 11.31 -10.02
N ARG A 245 11.72 10.21 -9.40
CA ARG A 245 12.89 9.44 -9.85
C ARG A 245 12.63 8.77 -11.18
N GLY A 246 11.42 8.20 -11.39
CA GLY A 246 11.03 7.63 -12.67
C GLY A 246 11.00 8.66 -13.80
N ILE A 247 10.56 9.88 -13.48
CA ILE A 247 10.58 11.00 -14.43
C ILE A 247 12.02 11.44 -14.70
N ILE A 248 12.85 11.58 -13.66
CA ILE A 248 14.26 11.95 -13.80
C ILE A 248 15.02 10.89 -14.60
N ASP A 249 14.84 9.59 -14.28
CA ASP A 249 15.46 8.50 -15.04
C ASP A 249 15.06 8.53 -16.51
N ALA A 250 13.78 8.73 -16.81
CA ALA A 250 13.30 8.87 -18.20
C ALA A 250 13.92 10.05 -18.94
N LEU A 251 14.22 11.14 -18.25
CA LEU A 251 14.82 12.34 -18.83
C LEU A 251 16.33 12.22 -19.00
N THR A 252 17.03 11.59 -18.04
CA THR A 252 18.51 11.52 -18.00
C THR A 252 19.08 10.24 -18.59
N ASN A 253 18.35 9.13 -18.51
CA ASN A 253 18.76 7.80 -19.01
C ASN A 253 17.62 7.11 -19.80
N PRO A 254 17.05 7.75 -20.83
CA PRO A 254 15.95 7.19 -21.60
C PRO A 254 16.35 5.91 -22.34
N LEU A 255 15.38 5.00 -22.50
CA LEU A 255 15.50 3.89 -23.43
C LEU A 255 15.43 4.37 -24.89
N HIS A 256 14.70 5.47 -25.14
CA HIS A 256 14.57 6.07 -26.46
C HIS A 256 14.13 7.53 -26.35
N ILE A 257 14.67 8.39 -27.21
CA ILE A 257 14.24 9.78 -27.39
C ILE A 257 13.56 9.87 -28.76
N GLY A 258 12.26 10.22 -28.75
CA GLY A 258 11.48 10.40 -29.96
C GLY A 258 11.83 11.72 -30.68
N ASP A 259 11.39 11.82 -31.93
CA ASP A 259 11.51 13.05 -32.71
C ASP A 259 10.70 14.19 -32.11
N ILE A 260 11.15 15.41 -32.37
CA ILE A 260 10.40 16.62 -31.99
C ILE A 260 9.17 16.71 -32.90
N THR A 261 7.97 16.78 -32.32
CA THR A 261 6.70 16.92 -33.03
C THR A 261 6.09 18.27 -32.72
N ASP A 262 5.50 18.91 -33.74
CA ASP A 262 4.70 20.12 -33.60
C ASP A 262 3.26 19.83 -34.08
N LYS A 263 2.30 19.99 -33.16
CA LYS A 263 0.87 19.71 -33.44
C LYS A 263 0.01 20.97 -33.39
N GLY A 264 0.60 22.15 -33.58
CA GLY A 264 -0.10 23.44 -33.51
C GLY A 264 -0.31 23.98 -32.11
N ASN A 265 -0.09 23.16 -31.08
CA ASN A 265 -0.15 23.56 -29.65
C ASN A 265 1.24 23.70 -29.03
N GLY A 266 2.28 23.82 -29.85
CA GLY A 266 3.68 23.88 -29.46
C GLY A 266 4.45 22.58 -29.66
N ARG A 267 5.78 22.70 -29.62
CA ARG A 267 6.69 21.60 -29.86
C ARG A 267 6.75 20.67 -28.66
N SER A 268 6.86 19.38 -28.92
CA SER A 268 7.03 18.39 -27.87
C SER A 268 8.00 17.28 -28.27
N GLN A 269 8.77 16.79 -27.34
CA GLN A 269 9.69 15.66 -27.49
C GLN A 269 9.42 14.64 -26.41
N ARG A 270 9.43 13.36 -26.83
CA ARG A 270 9.10 12.24 -25.94
C ARG A 270 10.37 11.53 -25.47
N PHE A 271 10.46 11.35 -24.17
CA PHE A 271 11.51 10.57 -23.50
C PHE A 271 10.87 9.30 -22.95
N ILE A 272 11.28 8.14 -23.44
CA ILE A 272 10.75 6.84 -23.03
C ILE A 272 11.73 6.21 -22.06
N GLY A 273 11.43 6.22 -20.78
CA GLY A 273 12.19 5.55 -19.73
C GLY A 273 11.70 4.12 -19.46
N GLU A 274 12.38 3.43 -18.57
CA GLU A 274 12.01 2.06 -18.20
C GLU A 274 10.64 1.99 -17.52
N THR A 275 10.34 2.90 -16.62
CA THR A 275 9.11 2.92 -15.82
C THR A 275 8.14 3.99 -16.27
N VAL A 276 8.64 5.15 -16.70
CA VAL A 276 7.87 6.34 -17.05
C VAL A 276 8.24 6.83 -18.44
N THR A 277 7.25 7.34 -19.17
CA THR A 277 7.43 8.09 -20.42
C THR A 277 7.07 9.55 -20.15
N VAL A 278 7.89 10.48 -20.62
CA VAL A 278 7.76 11.92 -20.37
C VAL A 278 7.72 12.68 -21.68
N ASN A 279 6.80 13.66 -21.81
CA ASN A 279 6.81 14.66 -22.88
C ASN A 279 7.33 15.99 -22.36
N VAL A 280 8.30 16.54 -23.03
CA VAL A 280 8.91 17.83 -22.71
C VAL A 280 8.75 18.79 -23.88
N ASN A 281 8.47 20.06 -23.61
CA ASN A 281 8.58 21.11 -24.59
C ASN A 281 10.07 21.51 -24.73
N PRO A 282 10.73 21.26 -25.88
CA PRO A 282 12.17 21.49 -26.02
C PRO A 282 12.55 22.97 -25.98
N ASP A 283 11.63 23.90 -26.30
CA ASP A 283 11.90 25.32 -26.38
C ASP A 283 11.82 25.98 -25.00
N THR A 284 10.86 25.54 -24.16
CA THR A 284 10.61 26.13 -22.84
C THR A 284 11.23 25.35 -21.70
N GLY A 285 11.62 24.08 -21.91
CA GLY A 285 12.05 23.18 -20.85
C GLY A 285 10.88 22.76 -19.91
N SER A 286 9.64 22.88 -20.36
CA SER A 286 8.48 22.52 -19.54
C SER A 286 8.10 21.05 -19.74
N VAL A 287 7.95 20.28 -18.66
CA VAL A 287 7.33 18.95 -18.70
C VAL A 287 5.83 19.11 -18.94
N ILE A 288 5.35 18.61 -20.06
CA ILE A 288 3.96 18.74 -20.50
C ILE A 288 3.08 17.69 -19.82
N THR A 289 3.52 16.42 -19.85
CA THR A 289 2.80 15.29 -19.26
C THR A 289 3.71 14.08 -19.10
N SER A 290 3.35 13.18 -18.19
CA SER A 290 4.01 11.89 -18.02
C SER A 290 2.99 10.75 -17.80
N TRP A 291 3.41 9.50 -18.09
CA TRP A 291 2.60 8.30 -17.89
C TRP A 291 3.48 7.05 -17.76
N PRO A 292 2.95 5.95 -17.18
CA PRO A 292 3.68 4.69 -17.11
C PRO A 292 4.08 4.17 -18.49
N THR A 293 5.32 3.72 -18.64
CA THR A 293 5.79 3.12 -19.90
C THR A 293 5.12 1.77 -20.14
N GLY A 294 4.40 1.64 -21.26
CA GLY A 294 3.73 0.40 -21.64
C GLY A 294 4.71 -0.75 -21.90
N LYS A 295 4.28 -1.99 -21.57
CA LYS A 295 5.12 -3.21 -21.71
C LYS A 295 5.70 -3.39 -23.12
N ALA A 296 4.92 -3.06 -24.17
CA ALA A 296 5.35 -3.17 -25.57
C ALA A 296 6.53 -2.23 -25.89
N ASN A 297 6.43 -0.95 -25.49
CA ASN A 297 7.48 0.04 -25.69
C ASN A 297 8.75 -0.32 -24.91
N ARG A 298 8.59 -0.75 -23.64
CA ARG A 298 9.72 -1.21 -22.81
C ARG A 298 10.47 -2.36 -23.47
N LYS A 299 9.74 -3.38 -23.96
CA LYS A 299 10.35 -4.55 -24.62
C LYS A 299 11.04 -4.17 -25.93
N LYS A 300 10.45 -3.29 -26.72
CA LYS A 300 11.01 -2.81 -28.00
C LYS A 300 12.33 -2.07 -27.76
N TYR A 301 12.31 -1.00 -26.99
CA TYR A 301 13.47 -0.11 -26.84
C TYR A 301 14.58 -0.65 -25.94
N LYS A 302 14.28 -1.59 -25.03
CA LYS A 302 15.32 -2.34 -24.31
C LYS A 302 16.14 -3.25 -25.23
N ARG A 303 15.50 -3.81 -26.27
CA ARG A 303 16.21 -4.63 -27.28
C ARG A 303 17.08 -3.76 -28.17
N ASP A 304 16.51 -2.66 -28.65
CA ASP A 304 17.21 -1.72 -29.52
C ASP A 304 18.47 -1.15 -28.82
N LYS A 305 18.39 -0.80 -27.53
CA LYS A 305 19.54 -0.30 -26.75
C LYS A 305 20.63 -1.35 -26.48
N LYS A 306 20.27 -2.66 -26.44
CA LYS A 306 21.25 -3.76 -26.30
C LYS A 306 22.00 -4.09 -27.60
N ASP A 307 21.42 -3.74 -28.72
CA ASP A 307 22.01 -3.96 -30.05
C ASP A 307 22.92 -2.78 -30.47
N GLU A 308 22.92 -1.66 -29.70
CA GLU A 308 23.76 -0.47 -29.90
C GLU A 308 24.98 -0.43 -28.95
N ASP A 309 25.01 -1.21 -27.86
CA ASP A 309 26.15 -1.39 -26.94
C ASP A 309 26.99 -2.63 -27.36
#